data_1e5433b399ece76243f0761f298c9b03
#
_entry.id   1e5433b399ece76243f0761f298c9b03
#
_cell.length_a   1.000
_cell.length_b   1.000
_cell.length_c   1.000
_cell.angle_alpha   90.00
_cell.angle_beta   90.00
_cell.angle_gamma   90.00
#
_symmetry.space_group_name_H-M   'P 1'
#
loop_
_entity.id
_entity.type
_entity.pdbx_description
1 polymer ?
#
loop_
_entity_poly.entity_id
_entity_poly.type
_entity_poly.pdbx_seq_one_letter_code
_entity_poly.pdbx_strand_id
1 'polypeptide(L)'
;VRDVALAHIKALESPKADGHRIILSNKELWQKEVSVILREGGFKAPKTSFSIPVAKLLSYFVPALKPARKFLGKAMVKDSSKAEDLLGIKYRDVSESILEDAKSLTEFNRV
;
A
#
# COMPACT_ATOMS: atom_id res chain seq x y z
N VAL A 1 6.29 -4.05 -5.72
CA VAL A 1 6.77 -3.98 -7.12
C VAL A 1 6.72 -5.35 -7.80
N ARG A 2 7.28 -6.41 -7.20
CA ARG A 2 7.40 -7.73 -7.84
C ARG A 2 6.05 -8.36 -8.22
N ASP A 3 5.03 -8.27 -7.35
CA ASP A 3 3.69 -8.81 -7.66
C ASP A 3 3.03 -8.04 -8.81
N VAL A 4 3.28 -6.73 -8.89
CA VAL A 4 2.81 -5.90 -10.01
C VAL A 4 3.49 -6.30 -11.31
N ALA A 5 4.81 -6.53 -11.29
CA ALA A 5 5.55 -7.00 -12.47
C ALA A 5 5.04 -8.37 -12.92
N LEU A 6 4.84 -9.32 -11.99
CA LEU A 6 4.27 -10.63 -12.29
C LEU A 6 2.86 -10.51 -12.89
N ALA A 7 2.05 -9.59 -12.35
CA ALA A 7 0.71 -9.34 -12.88
C ALA A 7 0.72 -8.89 -14.33
N HIS A 8 1.66 -8.03 -14.71
CA HIS A 8 1.81 -7.57 -16.10
C HIS A 8 2.18 -8.73 -17.03
N ILE A 9 3.13 -9.58 -16.63
CA ILE A 9 3.53 -10.75 -17.42
C ILE A 9 2.32 -11.67 -17.58
N LYS A 10 1.63 -12.01 -16.51
CA LYS A 10 0.46 -12.89 -16.56
C LYS A 10 -0.71 -12.30 -17.35
N ALA A 11 -0.88 -10.98 -17.33
CA ALA A 11 -1.90 -10.32 -18.15
C ALA A 11 -1.59 -10.42 -19.65
N LEU A 12 -0.31 -10.36 -20.04
CA LEU A 12 0.10 -10.56 -21.43
C LEU A 12 -0.07 -12.02 -21.90
N GLU A 13 0.07 -12.97 -20.99
CA GLU A 13 -0.05 -14.41 -21.27
C GLU A 13 -1.51 -14.90 -21.23
N SER A 14 -2.43 -14.15 -20.61
CA SER A 14 -3.82 -14.56 -20.39
C SER A 14 -4.78 -13.89 -21.36
N PRO A 15 -5.31 -14.59 -22.36
CA PRO A 15 -6.37 -14.04 -23.24
C PRO A 15 -7.63 -13.60 -22.47
N LYS A 16 -7.85 -14.15 -21.27
CA LYS A 16 -8.98 -13.78 -20.40
C LYS A 16 -8.83 -12.37 -19.80
N ALA A 17 -7.63 -11.81 -19.84
CA ALA A 17 -7.37 -10.47 -19.33
C ALA A 17 -7.69 -9.35 -20.34
N ASP A 18 -7.88 -9.70 -21.61
CA ASP A 18 -8.12 -8.75 -22.70
C ASP A 18 -9.37 -7.91 -22.44
N GLY A 19 -9.22 -6.59 -22.59
CA GLY A 19 -10.29 -5.62 -22.39
C GLY A 19 -10.71 -5.42 -20.93
N HIS A 20 -10.08 -6.08 -19.96
CA HIS A 20 -10.39 -5.95 -18.55
C HIS A 20 -9.47 -4.95 -17.83
N ARG A 21 -10.09 -4.10 -17.01
CA ARG A 21 -9.37 -3.33 -16.00
C ARG A 21 -9.23 -4.18 -14.74
N ILE A 22 -7.99 -4.49 -14.37
CA ILE A 22 -7.66 -5.34 -13.23
C ILE A 22 -7.02 -4.47 -12.13
N ILE A 23 -7.58 -4.54 -10.93
CA ILE A 23 -7.04 -3.84 -9.75
C ILE A 23 -6.16 -4.83 -8.98
N LEU A 24 -4.94 -4.40 -8.68
CA LEU A 24 -4.00 -5.16 -7.86
C LEU A 24 -4.01 -4.55 -6.46
N SER A 25 -4.50 -5.29 -5.50
CA SER A 25 -4.49 -4.91 -4.10
C SER A 25 -4.40 -6.17 -3.25
N ASN A 26 -3.43 -6.23 -2.35
CA ASN A 26 -3.27 -7.38 -1.47
C ASN A 26 -4.08 -7.16 -0.19
N LYS A 27 -3.54 -6.37 0.73
CA LYS A 27 -4.12 -6.12 2.04
C LYS A 27 -4.07 -4.63 2.35
N GLU A 28 -5.11 -4.14 2.97
CA GLU A 28 -5.15 -2.79 3.50
C GLU A 28 -4.50 -2.75 4.88
N LEU A 29 -3.62 -1.80 5.06
CA LEU A 29 -2.96 -1.55 6.34
C LEU A 29 -3.17 -0.10 6.77
N TRP A 30 -3.41 0.07 8.04
CA TRP A 30 -3.38 1.40 8.65
C TRP A 30 -1.94 1.89 8.77
N GLN A 31 -1.75 3.19 8.70
CA GLN A 31 -0.43 3.83 8.88
C GLN A 31 0.30 3.33 10.14
N LYS A 32 -0.45 3.06 11.21
CA LYS A 32 0.09 2.54 12.47
C LYS A 32 0.67 1.13 12.30
N GLU A 33 0.00 0.26 11.54
CA GLU A 33 0.46 -1.11 11.29
C GLU A 33 1.75 -1.09 10.45
N VAL A 34 1.80 -0.27 9.42
CA VAL A 34 3.01 -0.05 8.60
C VAL A 34 4.17 0.43 9.48
N SER A 35 3.90 1.38 10.40
CA SER A 35 4.93 1.87 11.31
C SER A 35 5.44 0.80 12.29
N VAL A 36 4.59 -0.13 12.70
CA VAL A 36 5.00 -1.28 13.54
C VAL A 36 5.91 -2.20 12.74
N ILE A 37 5.49 -2.62 11.55
CA ILE A 37 6.27 -3.50 10.67
C ILE A 37 7.67 -2.92 10.38
N LEU A 38 7.75 -1.63 10.05
CA LEU A 38 9.02 -0.96 9.79
C LEU A 38 9.94 -0.97 11.01
N ARG A 39 9.40 -0.74 12.21
CA ARG A 39 10.21 -0.74 13.45
C ARG A 39 10.70 -2.14 13.81
N GLU A 40 9.88 -3.14 13.63
CA GLU A 40 10.26 -4.56 13.82
C GLU A 40 11.36 -4.96 12.84
N GLY A 41 11.35 -4.39 11.63
CA GLY A 41 12.42 -4.54 10.65
C GLY A 41 13.67 -3.69 10.90
N GLY A 42 13.73 -2.94 12.02
CA GLY A 42 14.89 -2.12 12.39
C GLY A 42 14.92 -0.73 11.75
N PHE A 43 13.88 -0.32 11.05
CA PHE A 43 13.80 1.01 10.43
C PHE A 43 13.23 2.06 11.39
N LYS A 44 13.65 3.32 11.20
CA LYS A 44 13.08 4.46 11.94
C LYS A 44 11.68 4.75 11.43
N ALA A 45 10.67 4.58 12.26
CA ALA A 45 9.29 4.93 11.93
C ALA A 45 8.59 5.60 13.12
N PRO A 46 7.60 6.47 12.89
CA PRO A 46 6.89 7.17 13.96
C PRO A 46 6.28 6.20 14.97
N LYS A 47 6.48 6.47 16.26
CA LYS A 47 5.88 5.68 17.36
C LYS A 47 4.43 6.07 17.61
N THR A 48 4.09 7.30 17.31
CA THR A 48 2.79 7.90 17.64
C THR A 48 2.05 8.23 16.35
N SER A 49 0.81 7.84 16.24
CA SER A 49 -0.11 8.31 15.22
C SER A 49 -1.03 9.37 15.83
N PHE A 50 -1.29 10.43 15.11
CA PHE A 50 -2.32 11.39 15.52
C PHE A 50 -3.67 10.71 15.54
N SER A 51 -4.46 10.97 16.59
CA SER A 51 -5.85 10.54 16.58
C SER A 51 -6.61 11.23 15.44
N ILE A 52 -7.60 10.56 14.87
CA ILE A 52 -8.37 11.07 13.71
C ILE A 52 -8.93 12.46 13.96
N PRO A 53 -9.49 12.79 15.14
CA PRO A 53 -9.98 14.16 15.41
C PRO A 53 -8.87 15.21 15.36
N VAL A 54 -7.70 14.90 15.92
CA VAL A 54 -6.56 15.82 15.91
C VAL A 54 -6.03 16.00 14.48
N ALA A 55 -5.92 14.93 13.70
CA ALA A 55 -5.51 15.01 12.31
C ALA A 55 -6.50 15.82 11.46
N LYS A 56 -7.80 15.67 11.71
CA LYS A 56 -8.84 16.50 11.07
C LYS A 56 -8.70 17.97 11.43
N LEU A 57 -8.49 18.29 12.70
CA LEU A 57 -8.28 19.67 13.15
C LEU A 57 -7.04 20.27 12.51
N LEU A 58 -5.90 19.58 12.54
CA LEU A 58 -4.67 20.04 11.89
C LEU A 58 -4.85 20.29 10.38
N SER A 59 -5.70 19.50 9.70
CA SER A 59 -5.95 19.66 8.27
C SER A 59 -6.62 20.99 7.88
N TYR A 60 -7.14 21.74 8.83
CA TYR A 60 -7.65 23.11 8.59
C TYR A 60 -6.50 24.13 8.52
N PHE A 61 -5.46 23.93 9.31
CA PHE A 61 -4.34 24.86 9.45
C PHE A 61 -3.17 24.52 8.51
N VAL A 62 -2.99 23.25 8.17
CA VAL A 62 -1.87 22.78 7.33
C VAL A 62 -2.38 22.51 5.91
N PRO A 63 -2.02 23.36 4.91
CA PRO A 63 -2.49 23.22 3.53
C PRO A 63 -2.16 21.84 2.91
N ALA A 64 -0.99 21.27 3.24
CA ALA A 64 -0.56 19.96 2.75
C ALA A 64 -1.48 18.80 3.17
N LEU A 65 -2.23 18.95 4.27
CA LEU A 65 -3.15 17.94 4.78
C LEU A 65 -4.59 18.09 4.23
N LYS A 66 -4.89 19.17 3.52
CA LYS A 66 -6.24 19.41 2.97
C LYS A 66 -6.74 18.27 2.05
N PRO A 67 -5.93 17.73 1.10
CA PRO A 67 -6.38 16.64 0.25
C PRO A 67 -6.66 15.35 1.02
N ALA A 68 -5.84 15.06 2.05
CA ALA A 68 -5.98 13.88 2.88
C ALA A 68 -7.24 13.88 3.76
N ARG A 69 -7.82 15.06 4.05
CA ARG A 69 -8.97 15.23 4.94
C ARG A 69 -10.19 14.38 4.56
N LYS A 70 -10.43 14.20 3.26
CA LYS A 70 -11.56 13.40 2.76
C LYS A 70 -11.41 11.91 3.05
N PHE A 71 -10.17 11.44 3.24
CA PHE A 71 -9.81 10.03 3.43
C PHE A 71 -9.48 9.68 4.89
N LEU A 72 -9.30 10.69 5.75
CA LEU A 72 -8.99 10.47 7.16
C LEU A 72 -10.08 9.64 7.85
N GLY A 73 -9.69 8.48 8.36
CA GLY A 73 -10.57 7.55 9.07
C GLY A 73 -11.45 6.70 8.19
N LYS A 74 -11.21 6.66 6.87
CA LYS A 74 -11.92 5.78 5.94
C LYS A 74 -10.96 4.71 5.45
N ALA A 75 -11.35 3.45 5.61
CA ALA A 75 -10.70 2.35 4.91
C ALA A 75 -11.13 2.38 3.43
N MET A 76 -10.17 2.28 2.53
CA MET A 76 -10.46 2.19 1.09
C MET A 76 -10.30 0.75 0.64
N VAL A 77 -11.30 -0.07 0.96
CA VAL A 77 -11.34 -1.48 0.52
C VAL A 77 -11.38 -1.53 -1.01
N LYS A 78 -10.44 -2.25 -1.61
CA LYS A 78 -10.38 -2.47 -3.05
C LYS A 78 -10.56 -3.94 -3.33
N ASP A 79 -11.48 -4.24 -4.23
CA ASP A 79 -11.70 -5.58 -4.71
C ASP A 79 -10.64 -5.95 -5.75
N SER A 80 -9.82 -6.95 -5.44
CA SER A 80 -8.80 -7.52 -6.31
C SER A 80 -9.13 -8.93 -6.79
N SER A 81 -10.34 -9.42 -6.58
CA SER A 81 -10.78 -10.77 -6.97
C SER A 81 -10.50 -11.06 -8.44
N LYS A 82 -10.71 -10.10 -9.34
CA LYS A 82 -10.38 -10.24 -10.76
C LYS A 82 -8.91 -10.57 -11.03
N ALA A 83 -7.98 -10.07 -10.21
CA ALA A 83 -6.56 -10.37 -10.38
C ALA A 83 -6.27 -11.83 -10.03
N GLU A 84 -6.91 -12.35 -9.02
CA GLU A 84 -6.79 -13.76 -8.63
C GLU A 84 -7.47 -14.67 -9.66
N ASP A 85 -8.69 -14.35 -10.09
CA ASP A 85 -9.48 -15.15 -11.01
C ASP A 85 -8.92 -15.17 -12.44
N LEU A 86 -8.53 -14.03 -12.99
CA LEU A 86 -8.11 -13.91 -14.38
C LEU A 86 -6.60 -14.15 -14.58
N LEU A 87 -5.78 -13.82 -13.57
CA LEU A 87 -4.33 -13.91 -13.66
C LEU A 87 -3.74 -15.01 -12.75
N GLY A 88 -4.52 -15.59 -11.85
CA GLY A 88 -4.05 -16.60 -10.90
C GLY A 88 -2.92 -16.08 -10.01
N ILE A 89 -2.96 -14.81 -9.61
CA ILE A 89 -1.94 -14.19 -8.78
C ILE A 89 -2.14 -14.59 -7.34
N LYS A 90 -1.05 -15.00 -6.70
CA LYS A 90 -0.96 -15.11 -5.24
C LYS A 90 -0.07 -13.99 -4.74
N TYR A 91 -0.63 -13.12 -3.92
CA TYR A 91 0.14 -12.02 -3.32
C TYR A 91 1.10 -12.53 -2.25
N ARG A 92 2.25 -11.89 -2.14
CA ARG A 92 3.21 -12.13 -1.07
C ARG A 92 2.73 -11.55 0.24
N ASP A 93 3.42 -11.93 1.31
CA ASP A 93 3.19 -11.29 2.60
C ASP A 93 3.48 -9.79 2.52
N VAL A 94 2.56 -9.02 3.08
CA VAL A 94 2.63 -7.56 3.02
C VAL A 94 3.76 -7.01 3.87
N SER A 95 4.06 -7.66 5.01
CA SER A 95 5.14 -7.25 5.90
C SER A 95 6.50 -7.41 5.22
N GLU A 96 6.70 -8.53 4.52
CA GLU A 96 7.90 -8.79 3.73
C GLU A 96 8.06 -7.74 2.62
N SER A 97 6.98 -7.43 1.90
CA SER A 97 6.99 -6.43 0.84
C SER A 97 7.36 -5.03 1.35
N ILE A 98 6.84 -4.62 2.50
CA ILE A 98 7.15 -3.33 3.12
C ILE A 98 8.62 -3.26 3.53
N LEU A 99 9.16 -4.34 4.09
CA LEU A 99 10.56 -4.39 4.52
C LEU A 99 11.52 -4.42 3.33
N GLU A 100 11.18 -5.12 2.24
CA GLU A 100 11.96 -5.08 1.00
C GLU A 100 11.99 -3.67 0.40
N ASP A 101 10.85 -2.98 0.35
CA ASP A 101 10.78 -1.59 -0.13
C ASP A 101 11.63 -0.66 0.72
N ALA A 102 11.56 -0.78 2.06
CA ALA A 102 12.33 0.04 2.97
C ALA A 102 13.85 -0.19 2.81
N LYS A 103 14.28 -1.44 2.63
CA LYS A 103 15.68 -1.78 2.32
C LYS A 103 16.14 -1.16 1.02
N SER A 104 15.35 -1.31 -0.04
CA SER A 104 15.65 -0.75 -1.36
C SER A 104 15.79 0.78 -1.30
N LEU A 105 14.87 1.47 -0.64
CA LEU A 105 14.94 2.93 -0.48
C LEU A 105 16.20 3.37 0.27
N THR A 106 16.63 2.61 1.27
CA THR A 106 17.85 2.90 2.03
C THR A 106 19.11 2.66 1.18
N GLU A 107 19.17 1.58 0.42
CA GLU A 107 20.29 1.28 -0.49
C GLU A 107 20.46 2.35 -1.56
N PHE A 108 19.36 2.90 -2.09
CA PHE A 108 19.41 3.95 -3.11
C PHE A 108 19.49 5.37 -2.54
N ASN A 109 19.78 5.54 -1.23
CA ASN A 109 19.88 6.84 -0.55
C ASN A 109 18.67 7.76 -0.80
N ARG A 110 17.45 7.19 -0.80
CA ARG A 110 16.20 7.92 -1.02
C ARG A 110 15.51 8.35 0.28
N VAL A 111 15.99 7.87 1.42
CA VAL A 111 15.56 8.20 2.80
C VAL A 111 16.76 8.28 3.71
#